data_0f8f7239f487df33630fcb6bfd263221
#
_entry.id   0f8f7239f487df33630fcb6bfd263221
#
_cell.length_a   1.000
_cell.length_b   1.000
_cell.length_c   1.000
_cell.angle_alpha   90.00
_cell.angle_beta   90.00
_cell.angle_gamma   90.00
#
_symmetry.space_group_name_H-M   'P 1'
#
loop_
_entity.id
_entity.type
_entity.pdbx_description
1 polymer ?
#
loop_
_entity_poly.entity_id
_entity_poly.type
_entity_poly.pdbx_seq_one_letter_code
_entity_poly.pdbx_strand_id
1 'polypeptide(L)'
;MSITNSREFTINVGKIAEAEKWLSEGADLWKEITGKDAVIYKEGWGDQYKMLFVTTYESMGETEEVGDKVMADKRIVDWIQNGMTNGDLISGAVDRFFTTIKDTRE
;
A
#
# COMPACT_ATOMS: atom_id res chain seq x y z
N MET A 1 -5.77 -4.22 -20.20
CA MET A 1 -6.42 -4.44 -18.90
C MET A 1 -5.49 -4.04 -17.79
N SER A 2 -6.02 -3.41 -16.76
CA SER A 2 -5.21 -2.98 -15.63
C SER A 2 -5.06 -4.08 -14.58
N ILE A 3 -3.98 -3.97 -13.82
CA ILE A 3 -3.69 -4.83 -12.67
C ILE A 3 -3.78 -3.96 -11.43
N THR A 4 -4.54 -4.41 -10.44
CA THR A 4 -4.63 -3.74 -9.14
C THR A 4 -3.93 -4.58 -8.09
N ASN A 5 -3.00 -3.97 -7.36
CA ASN A 5 -2.38 -4.59 -6.19
C ASN A 5 -3.06 -4.04 -4.93
N SER A 6 -3.50 -4.95 -4.09
CA SER A 6 -4.04 -4.64 -2.78
C SER A 6 -3.11 -5.25 -1.73
N ARG A 7 -2.40 -4.41 -1.00
CA ARG A 7 -1.62 -4.85 0.15
C ARG A 7 -2.45 -4.63 1.41
N GLU A 8 -2.89 -5.72 2.01
CA GLU A 8 -3.67 -5.69 3.24
C GLU A 8 -2.75 -5.77 4.44
N PHE A 9 -2.78 -4.73 5.27
CA PHE A 9 -2.03 -4.71 6.53
C PHE A 9 -2.93 -5.06 7.69
N THR A 10 -2.43 -5.90 8.60
CA THR A 10 -3.05 -6.11 9.90
C THR A 10 -2.37 -5.17 10.90
N ILE A 11 -3.15 -4.29 11.49
CA ILE A 11 -2.68 -3.26 12.40
C ILE A 11 -2.68 -3.80 13.83
N ASN A 12 -1.64 -3.51 14.59
CA ASN A 12 -1.57 -3.88 15.99
C ASN A 12 -2.58 -3.12 16.83
N VAL A 13 -3.10 -3.78 17.88
CA VAL A 13 -4.09 -3.20 18.78
C VAL A 13 -3.52 -1.92 19.41
N GLY A 14 -4.33 -0.86 19.40
CA GLY A 14 -3.92 0.44 19.95
C GLY A 14 -3.12 1.31 19.01
N LYS A 15 -2.89 0.87 17.76
CA LYS A 15 -2.03 1.56 16.80
C LYS A 15 -2.76 2.11 15.57
N ILE A 16 -4.10 2.11 15.58
CA ILE A 16 -4.89 2.49 14.39
C ILE A 16 -4.58 3.92 13.93
N ALA A 17 -4.59 4.90 14.83
CA ALA A 17 -4.32 6.29 14.46
C ALA A 17 -2.91 6.49 13.90
N GLU A 18 -1.92 5.86 14.52
CA GLU A 18 -0.54 5.91 14.08
C GLU A 18 -0.37 5.23 12.71
N ALA A 19 -1.06 4.10 12.49
CA ALA A 19 -1.02 3.38 11.24
C ALA A 19 -1.68 4.17 10.11
N GLU A 20 -2.80 4.85 10.36
CA GLU A 20 -3.45 5.72 9.37
C GLU A 20 -2.49 6.81 8.91
N LYS A 21 -1.80 7.45 9.84
CA LYS A 21 -0.82 8.48 9.54
C LYS A 21 0.35 7.91 8.73
N TRP A 22 0.89 6.79 9.16
CA TRP A 22 2.02 6.12 8.49
C TRP A 22 1.68 5.71 7.07
N LEU A 23 0.51 5.12 6.86
CA LEU A 23 0.05 4.72 5.52
C LEU A 23 -0.21 5.93 4.63
N SER A 24 -0.77 7.01 5.17
CA SER A 24 -0.98 8.25 4.41
C SER A 24 0.33 8.86 3.96
N GLU A 25 1.34 8.88 4.82
CA GLU A 25 2.69 9.32 4.47
C GLU A 25 3.30 8.44 3.39
N GLY A 26 3.08 7.13 3.48
CA GLY A 26 3.53 6.18 2.46
C GLY A 26 2.88 6.39 1.10
N ALA A 27 1.60 6.72 1.07
CA ALA A 27 0.88 7.01 -0.17
C ALA A 27 1.42 8.29 -0.84
N ASP A 28 1.69 9.34 -0.06
CA ASP A 28 2.27 10.57 -0.56
C ASP A 28 3.67 10.33 -1.13
N LEU A 29 4.47 9.57 -0.41
CA LEU A 29 5.82 9.22 -0.82
C LEU A 29 5.82 8.36 -2.08
N TRP A 30 4.89 7.41 -2.19
CA TRP A 30 4.68 6.60 -3.37
C TRP A 30 4.41 7.46 -4.60
N LYS A 31 3.50 8.42 -4.48
CA LYS A 31 3.15 9.36 -5.55
C LYS A 31 4.36 10.19 -5.96
N GLU A 32 5.14 10.64 -5.00
CA GLU A 32 6.34 11.45 -5.26
C GLU A 32 7.40 10.66 -6.02
N ILE A 33 7.63 9.40 -5.64
CA ILE A 33 8.67 8.55 -6.25
C ILE A 33 8.23 8.02 -7.61
N THR A 34 6.99 7.54 -7.72
CA THR A 34 6.52 6.81 -8.90
C THR A 34 5.70 7.63 -9.88
N GLY A 35 5.14 8.76 -9.42
CA GLY A 35 4.17 9.53 -10.17
C GLY A 35 2.78 8.88 -10.22
N LYS A 36 2.61 7.72 -9.60
CA LYS A 36 1.37 6.95 -9.59
C LYS A 36 0.60 7.17 -8.29
N ASP A 37 -0.73 7.13 -8.39
CA ASP A 37 -1.59 7.25 -7.22
C ASP A 37 -1.56 5.98 -6.37
N ALA A 38 -1.69 6.17 -5.07
CA ALA A 38 -1.96 5.10 -4.12
C ALA A 38 -3.19 5.51 -3.32
N VAL A 39 -4.05 4.54 -3.01
CA VAL A 39 -5.28 4.78 -2.25
C VAL A 39 -5.23 3.95 -0.98
N ILE A 40 -5.51 4.59 0.14
CA ILE A 40 -5.57 3.92 1.44
C ILE A 40 -7.02 3.70 1.79
N TYR A 41 -7.38 2.46 2.09
CA TYR A 41 -8.72 2.10 2.55
C TYR A 41 -8.66 1.56 3.97
N LYS A 42 -9.66 1.87 4.74
CA LYS A 42 -9.87 1.29 6.06
C LYS A 42 -11.17 0.50 6.02
N GLU A 43 -11.18 -0.71 6.59
CA GLU A 43 -12.39 -1.51 6.66
C GLU A 43 -13.41 -0.85 7.60
N GLY A 44 -14.58 -0.48 7.08
CA GLY A 44 -15.61 0.21 7.84
C GLY A 44 -16.51 -0.72 8.64
N TRP A 45 -16.91 -1.83 8.03
CA TRP A 45 -17.68 -2.90 8.66
C TRP A 45 -16.82 -4.16 8.65
N GLY A 46 -16.74 -4.85 9.76
CA GLY A 46 -15.90 -6.03 9.91
C GLY A 46 -14.66 -5.72 10.75
N ASP A 47 -13.47 -6.02 10.25
CA ASP A 47 -12.24 -5.90 11.02
C ASP A 47 -11.60 -4.51 10.86
N GLN A 48 -11.78 -3.65 11.87
CA GLN A 48 -11.22 -2.30 11.88
C GLN A 48 -9.69 -2.26 11.95
N TYR A 49 -9.04 -3.40 12.20
CA TYR A 49 -7.58 -3.52 12.22
C TYR A 49 -7.00 -3.89 10.86
N LYS A 50 -7.82 -3.89 9.81
CA LYS A 50 -7.37 -4.12 8.43
C LYS A 50 -7.37 -2.81 7.65
N MET A 51 -6.25 -2.52 7.02
CA MET A 51 -6.11 -1.37 6.13
C MET A 51 -5.48 -1.82 4.82
N LEU A 52 -5.88 -1.19 3.73
CA LEU A 52 -5.39 -1.53 2.39
C LEU A 52 -4.58 -0.39 1.80
N PHE A 53 -3.45 -0.75 1.19
CA PHE A 53 -2.65 0.14 0.35
C PHE A 53 -2.84 -0.35 -1.09
N VAL A 54 -3.55 0.42 -1.90
CA VAL A 54 -3.98 -0.02 -3.23
C VAL A 54 -3.31 0.80 -4.32
N THR A 55 -2.69 0.10 -5.26
CA THR A 55 -2.00 0.69 -6.42
C THR A 55 -2.45 0.00 -7.69
N THR A 56 -2.38 0.69 -8.83
CA THR A 56 -2.84 0.18 -10.11
C THR A 56 -1.73 0.28 -11.16
N TYR A 57 -1.63 -0.74 -12.01
CA TYR A 57 -0.61 -0.87 -13.04
C TYR A 57 -1.25 -1.28 -14.36
N GLU A 58 -0.56 -1.02 -15.46
CA GLU A 58 -1.05 -1.42 -16.79
C GLU A 58 -0.74 -2.89 -17.10
N SER A 59 0.34 -3.44 -16.48
CA SER A 59 0.78 -4.82 -16.70
C SER A 59 1.54 -5.34 -15.49
N MET A 60 1.76 -6.66 -15.44
CA MET A 60 2.61 -7.26 -14.42
C MET A 60 4.07 -6.83 -14.55
N GLY A 61 4.54 -6.59 -15.77
CA GLY A 61 5.89 -6.04 -16.00
C GLY A 61 6.07 -4.68 -15.35
N GLU A 62 5.06 -3.84 -15.42
CA GLU A 62 5.09 -2.53 -14.74
C GLU A 62 5.16 -2.67 -13.22
N THR A 63 4.50 -3.67 -12.64
CA THR A 63 4.59 -3.90 -11.19
C THR A 63 6.02 -4.17 -10.75
N GLU A 64 6.78 -4.93 -11.55
CA GLU A 64 8.18 -5.22 -11.26
C GLU A 64 9.06 -3.97 -11.41
N GLU A 65 8.87 -3.22 -12.49
CA GLU A 65 9.63 -1.98 -12.72
C GLU A 65 9.42 -0.95 -11.61
N VAL A 66 8.17 -0.74 -11.22
CA VAL A 66 7.82 0.19 -10.16
C VAL A 66 8.35 -0.30 -8.81
N GLY A 67 8.21 -1.61 -8.55
CA GLY A 67 8.73 -2.23 -7.33
C GLY A 67 10.24 -2.03 -7.18
N ASP A 68 11.00 -2.26 -8.25
CA ASP A 68 12.44 -2.06 -8.25
C ASP A 68 12.82 -0.60 -8.01
N LYS A 69 12.11 0.32 -8.64
CA LYS A 69 12.32 1.76 -8.47
C LYS A 69 12.08 2.20 -7.03
N VAL A 70 10.99 1.73 -6.44
CA VAL A 70 10.60 2.07 -5.07
C VAL A 70 11.59 1.52 -4.07
N MET A 71 11.99 0.25 -4.21
CA MET A 71 12.92 -0.39 -3.27
C MET A 71 14.36 0.13 -3.40
N ALA A 72 14.68 0.79 -4.51
CA ALA A 72 15.98 1.46 -4.66
C ALA A 72 16.00 2.86 -4.00
N ASP A 73 14.86 3.37 -3.59
CA ASP A 73 14.76 4.69 -2.95
C ASP A 73 14.82 4.54 -1.43
N LYS A 74 15.84 5.15 -0.82
CA LYS A 74 16.06 5.07 0.61
C LYS A 74 14.87 5.58 1.43
N ARG A 75 14.11 6.55 0.90
CA ARG A 75 12.95 7.11 1.61
C ARG A 75 11.87 6.05 1.86
N ILE A 76 11.63 5.16 0.89
CA ILE A 76 10.68 4.05 1.06
C ILE A 76 11.20 3.04 2.07
N VAL A 77 12.47 2.69 1.99
CA VAL A 77 13.07 1.72 2.92
C VAL A 77 12.98 2.24 4.36
N ASP A 78 13.28 3.52 4.58
CA ASP A 78 13.16 4.15 5.89
C ASP A 78 11.69 4.18 6.36
N TRP A 79 10.76 4.48 5.47
CA TRP A 79 9.32 4.47 5.79
C TRP A 79 8.84 3.08 6.23
N ILE A 80 9.25 2.04 5.51
CA ILE A 80 8.92 0.66 5.86
C ILE A 80 9.46 0.32 7.26
N GLN A 81 10.71 0.65 7.53
CA GLN A 81 11.32 0.37 8.83
C GLN A 81 10.65 1.12 9.97
N ASN A 82 10.27 2.37 9.73
CA ASN A 82 9.62 3.19 10.75
C ASN A 82 8.26 2.63 11.18
N GLY A 83 7.49 2.07 10.23
CA GLY A 83 6.19 1.49 10.55
C GLY A 83 6.26 0.05 11.04
N MET A 84 7.07 -0.78 10.40
CA MET A 84 7.08 -2.22 10.65
C MET A 84 8.05 -2.64 11.75
N THR A 85 9.28 -2.14 11.71
CA THR A 85 10.31 -2.55 12.66
C THR A 85 10.35 -1.66 13.90
N ASN A 86 10.45 -0.35 13.71
CA ASN A 86 10.62 0.60 14.83
C ASN A 86 9.30 1.00 15.46
N GLY A 87 8.26 1.17 14.63
CA GLY A 87 6.96 1.63 15.10
C GLY A 87 6.05 0.55 15.66
N ASP A 88 6.33 -0.71 15.31
CA ASP A 88 5.51 -1.86 15.71
C ASP A 88 4.02 -1.65 15.41
N LEU A 89 3.74 -1.07 14.24
CA LEU A 89 2.36 -0.75 13.83
C LEU A 89 1.65 -1.94 13.20
N ILE A 90 2.41 -2.84 12.57
CA ILE A 90 1.91 -3.88 11.68
C ILE A 90 2.31 -5.26 12.19
N SER A 91 1.35 -6.19 12.26
CA SER A 91 1.61 -7.59 12.61
C SER A 91 1.67 -8.51 11.41
N GLY A 92 1.21 -8.06 10.24
CA GLY A 92 1.25 -8.86 9.02
C GLY A 92 0.82 -8.07 7.81
N ALA A 93 1.15 -8.60 6.62
CA ALA A 93 0.76 -8.03 5.36
C ALA A 93 0.50 -9.15 4.35
N VAL A 94 -0.54 -8.97 3.52
CA VAL A 94 -0.91 -9.90 2.45
C VAL A 94 -1.09 -9.12 1.17
N ASP A 95 -0.37 -9.53 0.11
CA ASP A 95 -0.51 -8.94 -1.21
C ASP A 95 -1.47 -9.77 -2.06
N ARG A 96 -2.36 -9.05 -2.75
CA ARG A 96 -3.25 -9.64 -3.74
C ARG A 96 -3.17 -8.84 -5.03
N PHE A 97 -3.19 -9.53 -6.16
CA PHE A 97 -3.21 -8.90 -7.47
C PHE A 97 -4.51 -9.27 -8.17
N PHE A 98 -5.17 -8.26 -8.70
CA PHE A 98 -6.44 -8.43 -9.41
C PHE A 98 -6.30 -7.92 -10.83
N THR A 99 -6.77 -8.70 -11.81
CA THR A 99 -6.87 -8.24 -13.20
C THR A 99 -8.25 -7.66 -13.42
N THR A 100 -8.33 -6.47 -13.99
CA THR A 100 -9.61 -5.84 -14.31
C THR A 100 -10.30 -6.62 -15.45
N ILE A 101 -11.49 -7.12 -15.20
CA ILE A 101 -12.32 -7.75 -16.21
C ILE A 101 -13.16 -6.70 -16.92
N LYS A 102 -13.76 -5.81 -16.14
CA LYS A 102 -14.59 -4.73 -16.65
C LYS A 102 -14.54 -3.53 -15.72
N ASP A 103 -14.42 -2.35 -16.32
CA ASP A 103 -14.52 -1.09 -15.60
C ASP A 103 -15.46 -0.18 -16.39
N THR A 104 -16.66 0.09 -15.85
CA THR A 104 -17.68 0.90 -16.52
C THR A 104 -17.35 2.39 -16.53
N ARG A 105 -16.32 2.82 -15.82
CA ARG A 105 -15.84 4.21 -15.81
C ARG A 105 -15.06 4.56 -17.08
N GLU A 106 -14.58 3.56 -17.80
CA GLU A 106 -13.77 3.71 -19.02
C GLU A 106 -14.60 3.82 -20.29
#